data_4a40ff21739f5f54d5b6b858ff3ce85a
#
_entry.id   4a40ff21739f5f54d5b6b858ff3ce85a
#
_cell.length_a   1.000
_cell.length_b   1.000
_cell.length_c   1.000
_cell.angle_alpha   90.00
_cell.angle_beta   90.00
_cell.angle_gamma   90.00
#
_symmetry.space_group_name_H-M   'P 1'
#
loop_
_entity.id
_entity.type
_entity.pdbx_description
1 polymer ?
#
loop_
_entity_poly.entity_id
_entity_poly.type
_entity_poly.pdbx_seq_one_letter_code
_entity_poly.pdbx_strand_id
1 'polypeptide(L)'
;MNILSFDTSSEKFSLAIYRKNQIIYYYSRILKKKYSKYLIPIIKDSLIKVNMKIKQINVISISVGPGSFTGIRLGIAAAKGLSMPYNISLLGFSN
;
A
#
# COMPACT_ATOMS: atom_id res chain seq x y z
N MET A 1 -3.41 -3.96 -16.03
CA MET A 1 -2.79 -2.98 -15.14
C MET A 1 -2.62 -3.57 -13.76
N ASN A 2 -1.47 -3.40 -13.15
CA ASN A 2 -1.17 -3.89 -11.82
C ASN A 2 -1.26 -2.74 -10.82
N ILE A 3 -2.07 -2.91 -9.77
CA ILE A 3 -2.31 -1.87 -8.77
C ILE A 3 -1.99 -2.43 -7.39
N LEU A 4 -1.19 -1.69 -6.63
CA LEU A 4 -0.98 -1.93 -5.21
C LEU A 4 -1.78 -0.89 -4.45
N SER A 5 -2.71 -1.34 -3.61
CA SER A 5 -3.56 -0.45 -2.83
C SER A 5 -3.41 -0.74 -1.35
N PHE A 6 -3.28 0.29 -0.51
CA PHE A 6 -3.24 0.05 0.92
C PHE A 6 -3.78 1.24 1.72
N ASP A 7 -4.21 0.93 2.95
CA ASP A 7 -4.84 1.87 3.85
C ASP A 7 -4.14 1.82 5.21
N THR A 8 -3.55 2.93 5.60
CA THR A 8 -2.90 3.11 6.91
C THR A 8 -3.63 4.14 7.77
N SER A 9 -4.88 4.45 7.45
CA SER A 9 -5.63 5.52 8.10
C SER A 9 -6.21 5.15 9.47
N SER A 10 -6.19 3.88 9.83
CA SER A 10 -6.71 3.39 11.12
C SER A 10 -5.76 2.36 11.71
N GLU A 11 -6.12 1.81 12.87
CA GLU A 11 -5.33 0.75 13.48
C GLU A 11 -5.30 -0.53 12.66
N LYS A 12 -6.31 -0.73 11.83
CA LYS A 12 -6.38 -1.89 10.94
C LYS A 12 -5.73 -1.53 9.61
N PHE A 13 -4.64 -2.19 9.32
CA PHE A 13 -3.98 -2.08 8.01
C PHE A 13 -4.67 -3.01 7.02
N SER A 14 -4.87 -2.54 5.81
CA SER A 14 -5.36 -3.39 4.73
C SER A 14 -4.57 -3.11 3.45
N LEU A 15 -4.40 -4.16 2.66
CA LEU A 15 -3.62 -4.10 1.42
C LEU A 15 -4.27 -5.02 0.40
N ALA A 16 -4.32 -4.58 -0.84
CA ALA A 16 -4.80 -5.40 -1.95
C ALA A 16 -3.88 -5.22 -3.15
N ILE A 17 -3.66 -6.29 -3.88
CA ILE A 17 -2.93 -6.25 -5.15
C ILE A 17 -3.90 -6.68 -6.24
N TYR A 18 -3.99 -5.86 -7.29
CA TYR A 18 -4.88 -6.09 -8.42
C TYR A 18 -4.06 -6.40 -9.66
N ARG A 19 -4.58 -7.33 -10.46
CA ARG A 19 -4.07 -7.63 -11.80
C ARG A 19 -5.28 -7.87 -12.71
N LYS A 20 -5.32 -7.20 -13.87
CA LYS A 20 -6.41 -7.36 -14.83
C LYS A 20 -7.78 -7.15 -14.17
N ASN A 21 -7.88 -6.10 -13.36
CA ASN A 21 -9.11 -5.70 -12.67
C ASN A 21 -9.64 -6.72 -11.65
N GLN A 22 -8.79 -7.64 -11.18
CA GLN A 22 -9.15 -8.62 -10.18
C GLN A 22 -8.19 -8.53 -9.00
N ILE A 23 -8.71 -8.72 -7.79
CA ILE A 23 -7.88 -8.81 -6.60
C ILE A 23 -7.20 -10.18 -6.62
N ILE A 24 -5.87 -10.18 -6.72
CA ILE A 24 -5.08 -11.42 -6.67
C ILE A 24 -4.48 -11.68 -5.31
N TYR A 25 -4.52 -10.68 -4.41
CA TYR A 25 -4.01 -10.83 -3.06
C TYR A 25 -4.66 -9.79 -2.16
N TYR A 26 -5.07 -10.21 -0.99
CA TYR A 26 -5.61 -9.33 0.04
C TYR A 26 -5.02 -9.69 1.39
N TYR A 27 -4.67 -8.68 2.16
CA TYR A 27 -4.09 -8.85 3.49
C TYR A 27 -4.64 -7.77 4.42
N SER A 28 -5.04 -8.16 5.62
CA SER A 28 -5.38 -7.17 6.63
C SER A 28 -4.87 -7.63 7.99
N ARG A 29 -4.49 -6.66 8.82
CA ARG A 29 -3.93 -6.93 10.14
C ARG A 29 -4.07 -5.69 11.01
N ILE A 30 -4.34 -5.89 12.29
CA ILE A 30 -4.35 -4.80 13.25
C ILE A 30 -2.90 -4.53 13.63
N LEU A 31 -2.37 -3.37 13.21
CA LEU A 31 -1.00 -2.97 13.50
C LEU A 31 -0.90 -1.94 14.62
N LYS A 32 -2.05 -1.34 14.97
CA LYS A 32 -2.12 -0.26 15.95
C LYS A 32 -1.16 0.87 15.56
N LYS A 33 -0.19 1.21 16.40
CA LYS A 33 0.75 2.32 16.12
C LYS A 33 2.09 1.85 15.60
N LYS A 34 2.16 0.64 15.02
CA LYS A 34 3.43 0.02 14.61
C LYS A 34 3.69 0.09 13.11
N TYR A 35 3.06 1.05 12.41
CA TYR A 35 3.21 1.18 10.97
C TYR A 35 4.65 1.43 10.52
N SER A 36 5.39 2.25 11.27
CA SER A 36 6.77 2.56 10.90
C SER A 36 7.66 1.32 10.87
N LYS A 37 7.33 0.32 11.71
CA LYS A 37 8.12 -0.91 11.78
C LYS A 37 7.71 -1.94 10.73
N TYR A 38 6.41 -2.05 10.44
CA TYR A 38 5.88 -3.19 9.69
C TYR A 38 5.43 -2.89 8.27
N LEU A 39 5.20 -1.62 7.93
CA LEU A 39 4.56 -1.28 6.65
C LEU A 39 5.37 -1.77 5.44
N ILE A 40 6.62 -1.35 5.33
CA ILE A 40 7.45 -1.73 4.19
C ILE A 40 7.70 -3.25 4.13
N PRO A 41 8.06 -3.92 5.24
CA PRO A 41 8.19 -5.38 5.21
C PRO A 41 6.94 -6.11 4.74
N ILE A 42 5.75 -5.67 5.17
CA ILE A 42 4.49 -6.29 4.74
C ILE A 42 4.26 -6.08 3.24
N ILE A 43 4.51 -4.88 2.74
CA ILE A 43 4.35 -4.61 1.31
C ILE A 43 5.29 -5.49 0.48
N LYS A 44 6.56 -5.57 0.87
CA LYS A 44 7.54 -6.40 0.17
C LYS A 44 7.15 -7.88 0.20
N ASP A 45 6.73 -8.37 1.36
CA ASP A 45 6.30 -9.76 1.50
C ASP A 45 5.07 -10.06 0.65
N SER A 46 4.13 -9.13 0.60
CA SER A 46 2.92 -9.28 -0.22
C SER A 46 3.24 -9.40 -1.71
N LEU A 47 4.18 -8.59 -2.20
CA LEU A 47 4.62 -8.65 -3.59
C LEU A 47 5.30 -9.98 -3.89
N ILE A 48 6.12 -10.47 -2.96
CA ILE A 48 6.78 -11.78 -3.11
C ILE A 48 5.73 -12.88 -3.25
N LYS A 49 4.68 -12.83 -2.44
CA LYS A 49 3.64 -13.87 -2.45
C LYS A 49 2.89 -13.96 -3.77
N VAL A 50 2.81 -12.88 -4.53
CA VAL A 50 2.20 -12.90 -5.87
C VAL A 50 3.23 -12.93 -6.98
N ASN A 51 4.50 -13.17 -6.62
CA ASN A 51 5.61 -13.25 -7.57
C ASN A 51 5.72 -11.99 -8.44
N MET A 52 5.62 -10.83 -7.81
CA MET A 52 5.63 -9.55 -8.49
C MET A 52 6.70 -8.65 -7.89
N LYS A 53 7.38 -7.89 -8.74
CA LYS A 53 8.34 -6.89 -8.32
C LYS A 53 7.67 -5.52 -8.32
N ILE A 54 8.16 -4.61 -7.47
CA ILE A 54 7.58 -3.27 -7.38
C ILE A 54 7.57 -2.54 -8.74
N LYS A 55 8.60 -2.75 -9.55
CA LYS A 55 8.68 -2.13 -10.87
C LYS A 55 7.56 -2.58 -11.81
N GLN A 56 6.88 -3.67 -11.50
CA GLN A 56 5.75 -4.16 -12.30
C GLN A 56 4.42 -3.53 -11.88
N ILE A 57 4.40 -2.76 -10.80
CA ILE A 57 3.22 -2.03 -10.36
C ILE A 57 3.07 -0.76 -11.20
N ASN A 58 1.88 -0.54 -11.72
CA ASN A 58 1.58 0.64 -12.53
C ASN A 58 1.08 1.81 -11.69
N VAL A 59 0.30 1.50 -10.65
CA VAL A 59 -0.30 2.51 -9.78
C VAL A 59 -0.23 2.04 -8.33
N ILE A 60 0.14 2.95 -7.43
CA ILE A 60 -0.02 2.74 -6.00
C ILE A 60 -1.17 3.64 -5.54
N SER A 61 -2.19 3.01 -4.96
CA SER A 61 -3.39 3.69 -4.48
C SER A 61 -3.39 3.66 -2.95
N ILE A 62 -3.50 4.82 -2.31
CA ILE A 62 -3.39 4.94 -0.86
C ILE A 62 -4.56 5.70 -0.28
N SER A 63 -4.97 5.33 0.93
CA SER A 63 -5.99 6.06 1.65
C SER A 63 -5.43 7.41 2.14
N VAL A 64 -6.18 8.49 1.87
CA VAL A 64 -5.84 9.83 2.36
C VAL A 64 -6.77 10.26 3.50
N GLY A 65 -7.57 9.33 4.01
CA GLY A 65 -8.43 9.57 5.15
C GLY A 65 -9.90 9.70 4.79
N PRO A 66 -10.71 10.14 5.74
CA PRO A 66 -10.34 10.57 7.10
C PRO A 66 -9.79 9.45 7.96
N GLY A 67 -8.96 9.82 8.95
CA GLY A 67 -8.38 8.85 9.86
C GLY A 67 -7.14 9.39 10.56
N SER A 68 -6.29 8.48 11.01
CA SER A 68 -5.07 8.84 11.74
C SER A 68 -4.13 9.67 10.88
N PHE A 69 -3.83 10.87 11.33
CA PHE A 69 -2.93 11.78 10.64
C PHE A 69 -1.53 11.15 10.46
N THR A 70 -1.01 10.57 11.54
CA THR A 70 0.31 9.93 11.51
C THR A 70 0.31 8.73 10.55
N GLY A 71 -0.71 7.87 10.63
CA GLY A 71 -0.81 6.70 9.76
C GLY A 71 -0.90 7.09 8.29
N ILE A 72 -1.72 8.08 7.97
CA ILE A 72 -1.87 8.56 6.59
C ILE A 72 -0.54 9.09 6.06
N ARG A 73 0.19 9.87 6.85
CA ARG A 73 1.49 10.42 6.43
C ARG A 73 2.53 9.31 6.21
N LEU A 74 2.54 8.29 7.06
CA LEU A 74 3.45 7.16 6.88
C LEU A 74 3.13 6.40 5.59
N GLY A 75 1.86 6.22 5.28
CA GLY A 75 1.43 5.58 4.03
C GLY A 75 1.85 6.38 2.81
N ILE A 76 1.66 7.69 2.83
CA ILE A 76 2.07 8.57 1.74
C ILE A 76 3.58 8.52 1.53
N ALA A 77 4.35 8.59 2.62
CA ALA A 77 5.81 8.54 2.56
C ALA A 77 6.29 7.21 1.98
N ALA A 78 5.68 6.10 2.42
CA ALA A 78 6.02 4.78 1.89
C ALA A 78 5.71 4.67 0.39
N ALA A 79 4.54 5.15 -0.01
CA ALA A 79 4.12 5.12 -1.41
C ALA A 79 5.08 5.92 -2.29
N LYS A 80 5.48 7.11 -1.84
CA LYS A 80 6.44 7.93 -2.57
C LYS A 80 7.78 7.25 -2.69
N GLY A 81 8.29 6.67 -1.59
CA GLY A 81 9.57 5.98 -1.60
C GLY A 81 9.58 4.78 -2.54
N LEU A 82 8.48 4.05 -2.61
CA LEU A 82 8.37 2.90 -3.50
C LEU A 82 8.19 3.29 -4.96
N SER A 83 7.49 4.39 -5.23
CA SER A 83 7.12 4.78 -6.59
C SER A 83 8.21 5.55 -7.32
N MET A 84 8.98 6.38 -6.61
CA MET A 84 9.90 7.32 -7.23
C MET A 84 10.95 6.67 -8.13
N PRO A 85 11.62 5.57 -7.70
CA PRO A 85 12.64 4.97 -8.57
C PRO A 85 12.11 4.45 -9.91
N TYR A 86 10.81 4.16 -9.98
CA TYR A 86 10.21 3.54 -11.16
C TYR A 86 9.15 4.41 -11.82
N ASN A 87 8.99 5.64 -11.35
CA ASN A 87 8.01 6.59 -11.89
C ASN A 87 6.59 6.01 -11.89
N ILE A 88 6.22 5.34 -10.80
CA ILE A 88 4.89 4.76 -10.64
C ILE A 88 3.90 5.86 -10.28
N SER A 89 2.70 5.82 -10.86
CA SER A 89 1.64 6.78 -10.54
C SER A 89 1.09 6.56 -9.16
N LEU A 90 0.81 7.66 -8.45
CA LEU A 90 0.19 7.62 -7.12
C LEU A 90 -1.23 8.16 -7.19
N LEU A 91 -2.17 7.46 -6.56
CA LEU A 91 -3.55 7.92 -6.42
C LEU A 91 -3.95 7.90 -4.96
N GLY A 92 -4.69 8.93 -4.53
CA GLY A 92 -5.28 8.97 -3.21
C GLY A 92 -6.76 8.62 -3.28
N PHE A 93 -7.28 7.94 -2.26
CA PHE A 93 -8.71 7.69 -2.14
C PHE A 93 -9.19 8.01 -0.73
N SER A 94 -10.47 8.37 -0.62
CA SER A 94 -11.14 8.59 0.68
C SER A 94 -11.76 7.27 1.14
N ASN A 95 -11.58 6.99 2.41
CA ASN A 95 -12.20 5.80 3.00
C ASN A 95 -13.54 6.12 3.67
#